data_55ee0fffc7977b2697e3609969a33d57
#
_entry.id   55ee0fffc7977b2697e3609969a33d57
#
_cell.length_a   1.000
_cell.length_b   1.000
_cell.length_c   1.000
_cell.angle_alpha   90.00
_cell.angle_beta   90.00
_cell.angle_gamma   90.00
#
_symmetry.space_group_name_H-M   'P 1'
#
loop_
_entity.id
_entity.type
_entity.pdbx_description
1 polymer ?
#
loop_
_entity_poly.entity_id
_entity_poly.type
_entity_poly.pdbx_seq_one_letter_code
_entity_poly.pdbx_strand_id
1 'polypeptide(L)'
;IDQSMDVCTSLFSPIPQTEILRVLKDDGYLIVVTPATDHLYAMREALFEQVNPHTPQKFVEQLQDLFELKEQQVIEAPLVLDQQALKNLIAMTPYAYKASPERRMQLEQKAHLQVTASFQIYLFQKRNKKAI
;
A
#
# COMPACT_ATOMS: atom_id res chain seq x y z
N ILE A 1 10.90 -1.13 -23.63
CA ILE A 1 10.54 -0.42 -24.89
C ILE A 1 9.65 0.77 -24.53
N ASP A 2 10.00 1.92 -25.08
CA ASP A 2 9.26 3.16 -24.82
C ASP A 2 7.82 3.07 -25.35
N GLN A 3 6.89 3.63 -24.59
CA GLN A 3 5.49 3.77 -24.96
C GLN A 3 4.86 2.49 -25.52
N SER A 4 5.13 1.38 -24.82
CA SER A 4 4.66 0.06 -25.24
C SER A 4 3.55 -0.51 -24.35
N MET A 5 3.35 0.07 -23.16
CA MET A 5 2.43 -0.47 -22.17
C MET A 5 1.16 0.37 -22.07
N ASP A 6 0.03 -0.32 -22.00
CA ASP A 6 -1.27 0.34 -21.78
C ASP A 6 -1.51 0.65 -20.31
N VAL A 7 -1.05 -0.24 -19.43
CA VAL A 7 -1.26 -0.15 -17.98
C VAL A 7 -0.01 -0.58 -17.25
N CYS A 8 0.36 0.16 -16.22
CA CYS A 8 1.35 -0.24 -15.23
C CYS A 8 0.69 -0.37 -13.87
N THR A 9 1.16 -1.30 -13.06
CA THR A 9 0.67 -1.47 -11.68
C THR A 9 1.82 -1.34 -10.70
N SER A 10 1.54 -0.71 -9.57
CA SER A 10 2.47 -0.62 -8.45
C SER A 10 1.75 -1.12 -7.20
N LEU A 11 2.20 -2.27 -6.68
CA LEU A 11 1.57 -2.94 -5.55
C LEU A 11 2.53 -2.93 -4.36
N PHE A 12 2.25 -2.07 -3.38
CA PHE A 12 3.04 -1.99 -2.13
C PHE A 12 4.53 -1.75 -2.38
N SER A 13 4.85 -0.92 -3.36
CA SER A 13 6.25 -0.69 -3.75
C SER A 13 6.50 0.80 -4.01
N PRO A 14 7.79 1.22 -3.98
CA PRO A 14 8.15 2.55 -4.46
C PRO A 14 7.76 2.71 -5.93
N ILE A 15 7.51 3.94 -6.34
CA ILE A 15 7.05 4.23 -7.70
C ILE A 15 8.19 4.86 -8.49
N PRO A 16 8.77 4.13 -9.47
CA PRO A 16 9.81 4.68 -10.36
C PRO A 16 9.14 5.51 -11.47
N GLN A 17 8.80 6.75 -11.15
CA GLN A 17 8.03 7.63 -12.03
C GLN A 17 8.58 7.74 -13.44
N THR A 18 9.89 7.96 -13.56
CA THR A 18 10.54 8.17 -14.85
C THR A 18 10.39 6.96 -15.76
N GLU A 19 10.60 5.76 -15.22
CA GLU A 19 10.46 4.53 -15.98
C GLU A 19 9.02 4.24 -16.35
N ILE A 20 8.09 4.51 -15.45
CA ILE A 20 6.67 4.32 -15.73
C ILE A 20 6.23 5.25 -16.86
N LEU A 21 6.63 6.53 -16.80
CA LEU A 21 6.35 7.48 -17.87
C LEU A 21 6.92 7.02 -19.20
N ARG A 22 8.14 6.49 -19.17
CA ARG A 22 8.81 6.04 -20.39
C ARG A 22 8.06 4.90 -21.07
N VAL A 23 7.62 3.90 -20.29
CA VAL A 23 7.02 2.69 -20.88
C VAL A 23 5.54 2.83 -21.16
N LEU A 24 4.82 3.73 -20.49
CA LEU A 24 3.40 3.93 -20.74
C LEU A 24 3.15 4.67 -22.06
N LYS A 25 2.18 4.18 -22.80
CA LYS A 25 1.64 4.92 -23.94
C LYS A 25 1.01 6.22 -23.46
N ASP A 26 0.88 7.19 -24.37
CA ASP A 26 0.09 8.39 -24.11
C ASP A 26 -1.33 7.95 -23.73
N ASP A 27 -1.90 8.59 -22.70
CA ASP A 27 -3.20 8.22 -22.12
C ASP A 27 -3.21 6.85 -21.45
N GLY A 28 -2.04 6.23 -21.22
CA GLY A 28 -1.93 4.99 -20.45
C GLY A 28 -2.26 5.18 -18.97
N TYR A 29 -2.57 4.08 -18.29
CA TYR A 29 -3.01 4.10 -16.90
C TYR A 29 -1.96 3.54 -15.96
N LEU A 30 -1.91 4.10 -14.76
CA LEU A 30 -1.13 3.59 -13.64
C LEU A 30 -2.08 3.27 -12.49
N ILE A 31 -2.04 2.03 -12.02
CA ILE A 31 -2.81 1.60 -10.86
C ILE A 31 -1.84 1.45 -9.67
N VAL A 32 -2.11 2.18 -8.60
CA VAL A 32 -1.31 2.11 -7.37
C VAL A 32 -2.15 1.51 -6.25
N VAL A 33 -1.64 0.47 -5.62
CA VAL A 33 -2.25 -0.11 -4.41
C VAL A 33 -1.26 0.05 -3.27
N THR A 34 -1.71 0.66 -2.19
CA THR A 34 -0.89 0.97 -1.03
C THR A 34 -1.72 0.75 0.24
N PRO A 35 -1.08 0.52 1.40
CA PRO A 35 -1.84 0.45 2.65
C PRO A 35 -2.61 1.73 2.90
N ALA A 36 -3.86 1.61 3.32
CA ALA A 36 -4.62 2.75 3.80
C ALA A 36 -4.13 3.16 5.19
N THR A 37 -4.59 4.31 5.67
CA THR A 37 -4.12 4.92 6.93
C THR A 37 -4.20 3.95 8.11
N ASP A 38 -5.26 3.17 8.19
CA ASP A 38 -5.55 2.28 9.30
C ASP A 38 -5.29 0.79 9.00
N HIS A 39 -4.54 0.51 7.93
CA HIS A 39 -4.23 -0.87 7.53
C HIS A 39 -3.58 -1.65 8.68
N LEU A 40 -4.17 -2.80 9.02
CA LEU A 40 -3.70 -3.70 10.08
C LEU A 40 -3.50 -2.98 11.43
N TYR A 41 -4.35 -2.03 11.75
CA TYR A 41 -4.17 -1.14 12.90
C TYR A 41 -4.07 -1.91 14.22
N ALA A 42 -4.95 -2.89 14.44
CA ALA A 42 -4.95 -3.67 15.68
C ALA A 42 -3.62 -4.41 15.90
N MET A 43 -3.04 -4.93 14.82
CA MET A 43 -1.74 -5.60 14.88
C MET A 43 -0.61 -4.59 15.15
N ARG A 44 -0.63 -3.45 14.49
CA ARG A 44 0.39 -2.40 14.68
C ARG A 44 0.31 -1.80 16.07
N GLU A 45 -0.89 -1.60 16.61
CA GLU A 45 -1.11 -1.11 17.97
C GLU A 45 -0.53 -2.06 19.01
N ALA A 46 -0.63 -3.37 18.77
CA ALA A 46 -0.06 -4.38 19.66
C ALA A 46 1.46 -4.44 19.59
N LEU A 47 2.04 -4.16 18.40
CA LEU A 47 3.48 -4.27 18.18
C LEU A 47 4.28 -3.02 18.55
N PHE A 48 3.66 -1.84 18.51
CA PHE A 48 4.36 -0.57 18.69
C PHE A 48 3.71 0.27 19.78
N GLU A 49 4.52 1.00 20.55
CA GLU A 49 4.02 1.97 21.53
C GLU A 49 3.28 3.11 20.85
N GLN A 50 3.81 3.54 19.69
CA GLN A 50 3.22 4.61 18.92
C GLN A 50 3.03 4.13 17.49
N VAL A 51 1.79 4.17 17.02
CA VAL A 51 1.47 3.78 15.67
C VAL A 51 1.54 5.00 14.76
N ASN A 52 2.45 4.95 13.79
CA ASN A 52 2.52 5.98 12.75
C ASN A 52 1.52 5.61 11.64
N PRO A 53 0.55 6.46 11.34
CA PRO A 53 -0.41 6.16 10.28
C PRO A 53 0.28 6.12 8.91
N HIS A 54 -0.19 5.25 8.04
CA HIS A 54 0.19 5.32 6.64
C HIS A 54 -0.38 6.58 6.02
N THR A 55 0.34 7.16 5.08
CA THR A 55 -0.08 8.38 4.38
C THR A 55 -0.18 8.13 2.88
N PRO A 56 -1.22 7.41 2.42
CA PRO A 56 -1.35 7.09 0.99
C PRO A 56 -1.45 8.34 0.11
N GLN A 57 -1.94 9.45 0.65
CA GLN A 57 -2.07 10.70 -0.07
C GLN A 57 -0.73 11.22 -0.62
N LYS A 58 0.39 10.83 -0.05
CA LYS A 58 1.72 11.22 -0.55
C LYS A 58 1.96 10.79 -1.99
N PHE A 59 1.36 9.67 -2.41
CA PHE A 59 1.47 9.19 -3.79
C PHE A 59 0.75 10.10 -4.76
N VAL A 60 -0.41 10.64 -4.36
CA VAL A 60 -1.15 11.60 -5.17
C VAL A 60 -0.31 12.86 -5.36
N GLU A 61 0.26 13.39 -4.27
CA GLU A 61 1.12 14.57 -4.32
C GLU A 61 2.36 14.35 -5.18
N GLN A 62 2.98 13.18 -5.05
CA GLN A 62 4.17 12.81 -5.81
C GLN A 62 3.90 12.75 -7.31
N LEU A 63 2.74 12.25 -7.71
CA LEU A 63 2.42 11.92 -9.10
C LEU A 63 1.60 12.99 -9.82
N GLN A 64 1.07 13.98 -9.11
CA GLN A 64 0.08 14.91 -9.67
C GLN A 64 0.57 15.72 -10.87
N ASP A 65 1.88 15.98 -10.97
CA ASP A 65 2.42 16.77 -12.09
C ASP A 65 2.45 16.00 -13.40
N LEU A 66 2.62 14.69 -13.32
CA LEU A 66 2.83 13.82 -14.48
C LEU A 66 1.63 12.93 -14.78
N PHE A 67 0.77 12.73 -13.80
CA PHE A 67 -0.41 11.87 -13.89
C PHE A 67 -1.63 12.61 -13.36
N GLU A 68 -2.78 12.29 -13.93
CA GLU A 68 -4.05 12.78 -13.44
C GLU A 68 -4.75 11.67 -12.64
N LEU A 69 -5.17 11.99 -11.42
CA LEU A 69 -5.93 11.05 -10.60
C LEU A 69 -7.35 10.95 -11.16
N LYS A 70 -7.73 9.76 -11.63
CA LYS A 70 -9.05 9.51 -12.19
C LYS A 70 -10.03 8.95 -11.18
N GLU A 71 -9.59 8.00 -10.38
CA GLU A 71 -10.42 7.35 -9.36
C GLU A 71 -9.60 6.96 -8.16
N GLN A 72 -10.25 6.86 -7.02
CA GLN A 72 -9.67 6.33 -5.81
C GLN A 72 -10.72 5.53 -5.05
N GLN A 73 -10.27 4.49 -4.37
CA GLN A 73 -11.13 3.59 -3.63
C GLN A 73 -10.39 3.00 -2.44
N VAL A 74 -11.08 2.88 -1.32
CA VAL A 74 -10.57 2.13 -0.17
C VAL A 74 -11.28 0.79 -0.11
N ILE A 75 -10.49 -0.28 0.00
CA ILE A 75 -11.02 -1.64 0.18
C ILE A 75 -10.62 -2.12 1.56
N GLU A 76 -11.60 -2.58 2.33
CA GLU A 76 -11.39 -3.12 3.67
C GLU A 76 -11.73 -4.61 3.68
N ALA A 77 -10.85 -5.40 4.28
CA ALA A 77 -11.05 -6.84 4.45
C ALA A 77 -10.87 -7.17 5.94
N PRO A 78 -11.98 -7.34 6.68
CA PRO A 78 -11.89 -7.78 8.06
C PRO A 78 -11.45 -9.22 8.13
N LEU A 79 -10.50 -9.51 9.01
CA LEU A 79 -9.88 -10.82 9.16
C LEU A 79 -9.98 -11.26 10.62
N VAL A 80 -10.31 -12.55 10.80
CA VAL A 80 -10.18 -13.20 12.11
C VAL A 80 -9.08 -14.24 11.96
N LEU A 81 -7.93 -13.95 12.59
CA LEU A 81 -6.72 -14.76 12.44
C LEU A 81 -6.57 -15.68 13.64
N ASP A 82 -6.31 -16.97 13.39
CA ASP A 82 -5.85 -17.87 14.43
C ASP A 82 -4.36 -17.61 14.72
N GLN A 83 -3.80 -18.30 15.69
CA GLN A 83 -2.42 -18.07 16.11
C GLN A 83 -1.43 -18.29 14.96
N GLN A 84 -1.59 -19.32 14.17
CA GLN A 84 -0.68 -19.62 13.08
C GLN A 84 -0.78 -18.57 11.97
N ALA A 85 -1.99 -18.19 11.59
CA ALA A 85 -2.20 -17.15 10.60
C ALA A 85 -1.65 -15.79 11.06
N LEU A 86 -1.80 -15.48 12.35
CA LEU A 86 -1.26 -14.26 12.93
C LEU A 86 0.27 -14.24 12.86
N LYS A 87 0.93 -15.33 13.23
CA LYS A 87 2.38 -15.47 13.13
C LYS A 87 2.86 -15.29 11.70
N ASN A 88 2.17 -15.91 10.75
CA ASN A 88 2.51 -15.82 9.34
C ASN A 88 2.35 -14.39 8.82
N LEU A 89 1.29 -13.71 9.20
CA LEU A 89 1.05 -12.33 8.79
C LEU A 89 2.11 -11.39 9.33
N ILE A 90 2.48 -11.52 10.62
CA ILE A 90 3.53 -10.71 11.21
C ILE A 90 4.84 -10.92 10.46
N ALA A 91 5.21 -12.19 10.21
CA ALA A 91 6.47 -12.52 9.54
C ALA A 91 6.54 -11.99 8.10
N MET A 92 5.40 -11.83 7.44
CA MET A 92 5.30 -11.32 6.10
C MET A 92 5.45 -9.80 6.02
N THR A 93 5.23 -9.09 7.12
CA THR A 93 5.27 -7.63 7.15
C THR A 93 6.64 -7.11 7.58
N PRO A 94 7.00 -5.87 7.20
CA PRO A 94 8.22 -5.25 7.74
C PRO A 94 8.14 -4.96 9.24
N TYR A 95 6.97 -5.04 9.83
CA TYR A 95 6.78 -4.85 11.27
C TYR A 95 7.53 -5.89 12.09
N ALA A 96 7.77 -7.09 11.54
CA ALA A 96 8.52 -8.15 12.21
C ALA A 96 9.92 -7.70 12.63
N TYR A 97 10.54 -6.83 11.87
CA TYR A 97 11.89 -6.34 12.15
C TYR A 97 11.91 -5.05 12.98
N LYS A 98 10.82 -4.28 12.94
CA LYS A 98 10.76 -2.96 13.59
C LYS A 98 10.20 -3.02 14.99
N ALA A 99 9.39 -4.03 15.27
CA ALA A 99 8.78 -4.21 16.61
C ALA A 99 9.80 -4.75 17.60
N SER A 100 9.62 -4.42 18.89
CA SER A 100 10.42 -5.03 19.94
C SER A 100 10.16 -6.54 19.99
N PRO A 101 11.18 -7.37 20.26
CA PRO A 101 10.97 -8.81 20.37
C PRO A 101 9.93 -9.20 21.43
N GLU A 102 9.86 -8.45 22.52
CA GLU A 102 8.91 -8.70 23.60
C GLU A 102 7.47 -8.49 23.15
N ARG A 103 7.18 -7.39 22.49
CA ARG A 103 5.84 -7.09 21.99
C ARG A 103 5.41 -8.08 20.91
N ARG A 104 6.33 -8.43 20.02
CA ARG A 104 6.09 -9.43 18.99
C ARG A 104 5.75 -10.78 19.62
N MET A 105 6.51 -11.21 20.60
CA MET A 105 6.29 -12.47 21.30
C MET A 105 4.92 -12.49 21.99
N GLN A 106 4.55 -11.41 22.66
CA GLN A 106 3.25 -11.30 23.32
C GLN A 106 2.10 -11.42 22.32
N LEU A 107 2.24 -10.77 21.17
CA LEU A 107 1.21 -10.84 20.12
C LEU A 107 1.12 -12.25 19.55
N GLU A 108 2.25 -12.89 19.28
CA GLU A 108 2.31 -14.24 18.72
C GLU A 108 1.71 -15.32 19.63
N GLN A 109 1.55 -15.03 20.91
CA GLN A 109 0.94 -15.96 21.88
C GLN A 109 -0.57 -15.89 21.90
N LYS A 110 -1.19 -14.92 21.25
CA LYS A 110 -2.65 -14.81 21.18
C LYS A 110 -3.24 -15.96 20.37
N ALA A 111 -4.35 -16.52 20.88
CA ALA A 111 -5.05 -17.58 20.17
C ALA A 111 -5.70 -17.11 18.88
N HIS A 112 -6.16 -15.86 18.86
CA HIS A 112 -6.75 -15.24 17.68
C HIS A 112 -6.68 -13.72 17.79
N LEU A 113 -6.78 -13.05 16.64
CA LEU A 113 -6.84 -11.60 16.56
C LEU A 113 -7.80 -11.19 15.44
N GLN A 114 -8.65 -10.22 15.73
CA GLN A 114 -9.41 -9.53 14.70
C GLN A 114 -8.63 -8.32 14.21
N VAL A 115 -8.41 -8.24 12.91
CA VAL A 115 -7.69 -7.14 12.29
C VAL A 115 -8.29 -6.86 10.91
N THR A 116 -8.28 -5.62 10.48
CA THR A 116 -8.77 -5.24 9.17
C THR A 116 -7.59 -4.87 8.27
N ALA A 117 -7.48 -5.59 7.15
CA ALA A 117 -6.60 -5.18 6.06
C ALA A 117 -7.32 -4.08 5.28
N SER A 118 -6.66 -2.94 5.10
CA SER A 118 -7.26 -1.79 4.45
C SER A 118 -6.32 -1.24 3.40
N PHE A 119 -6.80 -1.17 2.16
CA PHE A 119 -5.98 -0.81 1.01
C PHE A 119 -6.55 0.42 0.33
N GLN A 120 -5.66 1.33 -0.05
CA GLN A 120 -6.02 2.47 -0.89
C GLN A 120 -5.63 2.14 -2.33
N ILE A 121 -6.58 2.27 -3.24
CA ILE A 121 -6.35 2.07 -4.67
C ILE A 121 -6.50 3.42 -5.36
N TYR A 122 -5.52 3.76 -6.18
CA TYR A 122 -5.55 4.95 -7.03
C TYR A 122 -5.46 4.54 -8.49
N LEU A 123 -6.31 5.12 -9.32
CA LEU A 123 -6.20 5.03 -10.77
C LEU A 123 -5.71 6.37 -11.31
N PHE A 124 -4.53 6.37 -11.88
CA PHE A 124 -3.94 7.53 -12.54
C PHE A 124 -3.91 7.32 -14.05
N GLN A 125 -4.00 8.42 -14.78
CA GLN A 125 -3.77 8.43 -16.21
C GLN A 125 -2.62 9.36 -16.53
N LYS A 126 -1.72 8.91 -17.41
CA LYS A 126 -0.59 9.72 -17.87
C LYS A 126 -1.12 11.00 -18.51
N ARG A 127 -0.59 12.16 -18.06
CA ARG A 127 -0.99 13.44 -18.63
C ARG A 127 -0.51 13.54 -20.07
N ASN A 128 -1.39 13.99 -20.94
CA ASN A 128 -1.05 14.23 -22.32
C ASN A 128 -0.24 15.53 -22.43
N LYS A 129 0.97 15.45 -23.01
CA LYS A 129 1.82 16.63 -23.22
C LYS A 129 1.18 17.68 -24.11
N LYS A 130 0.28 17.30 -25.00
CA LYS A 130 -0.42 18.22 -25.91
C LYS A 130 -1.50 19.05 -25.20
N ALA A 131 -1.85 18.69 -23.98
CA ALA A 131 -2.88 19.37 -23.20
C ALA A 131 -2.34 20.55 -22.39
N ILE A 132 -1.05 20.87 -22.51
CA ILE A 132 -0.42 21.96 -21.80
C ILE A 132 -0.63 23.27 -22.56
#